data_767658d70773aeee204a0be043f252a8
#
_entry.id   767658d70773aeee204a0be043f252a8
#
_cell.length_a   1.000
_cell.length_b   1.000
_cell.length_c   1.000
_cell.angle_alpha   90.00
_cell.angle_beta   90.00
_cell.angle_gamma   90.00
#
_symmetry.space_group_name_H-M   'P 1'
#
loop_
_entity.id
_entity.type
_entity.pdbx_description
1 polymer ?
#
loop_
_entity_poly.entity_id
_entity_poly.type
_entity_poly.pdbx_seq_one_letter_code
_entity_poly.pdbx_strand_id
1 'polypeptide(L)'
;IKTHMTDKTKCVLHVSLKNRYKNINDIASFCKENSIYLVEDSAQSLGCKIDGKNLGTFGDIGCFSLSTPKIISTGQGGFVVTDNDVLANKMKMIKNFGRKESGKDDFLVFGINLKFTDIQAVIGIEQMKKLDWRTKRMKEIYDLYYKRLNKYYEIRKPLSDTWFPWFVDIYTKDREMLVEFMNKHNIKTRPVYGEINQTPVYKNGDSELCKVGFENSNYVSTFGLFLPSYIALTNE
;
A
#
# COMPACT_ATOMS: atom_id res chain seq x y z
N ILE A 1 7.07 -2.00 -17.74
CA ILE A 1 8.26 -2.70 -17.23
C ILE A 1 9.17 -3.06 -18.40
N LYS A 2 8.69 -3.86 -19.37
CA LYS A 2 9.51 -4.35 -20.52
C LYS A 2 10.31 -3.25 -21.22
N THR A 3 9.70 -2.11 -21.49
CA THR A 3 10.30 -0.96 -22.20
C THR A 3 11.40 -0.23 -21.43
N HIS A 4 11.49 -0.44 -20.13
CA HIS A 4 12.47 0.23 -19.26
C HIS A 4 13.48 -0.73 -18.62
N MET A 5 13.44 -2.01 -19.01
CA MET A 5 14.44 -2.99 -18.56
C MET A 5 15.77 -2.79 -19.25
N THR A 6 16.83 -2.98 -18.48
CA THR A 6 18.22 -3.05 -18.95
C THR A 6 18.95 -4.19 -18.25
N ASP A 7 20.16 -4.52 -18.65
CA ASP A 7 21.02 -5.51 -17.99
C ASP A 7 21.35 -5.16 -16.53
N LYS A 8 21.14 -3.90 -16.15
CA LYS A 8 21.31 -3.41 -14.78
C LYS A 8 20.06 -3.63 -13.91
N THR A 9 18.93 -3.96 -14.51
CA THR A 9 17.67 -4.19 -13.76
C THR A 9 17.78 -5.49 -12.97
N LYS A 10 17.66 -5.42 -11.65
CA LYS A 10 17.78 -6.56 -10.73
C LYS A 10 16.47 -6.86 -9.98
N CYS A 11 15.58 -5.88 -9.90
CA CYS A 11 14.37 -5.99 -9.11
C CYS A 11 13.25 -5.13 -9.69
N VAL A 12 12.02 -5.61 -9.58
CA VAL A 12 10.79 -4.83 -9.75
C VAL A 12 10.20 -4.61 -8.36
N LEU A 13 9.95 -3.36 -7.99
CA LEU A 13 9.16 -3.00 -6.82
C LEU A 13 7.73 -2.67 -7.28
N HIS A 14 6.80 -3.57 -6.97
CA HIS A 14 5.38 -3.40 -7.26
C HIS A 14 4.64 -2.87 -6.03
N VAL A 15 3.93 -1.76 -6.17
CA VAL A 15 3.14 -1.17 -5.09
C VAL A 15 1.65 -1.41 -5.32
N SER A 16 1.01 -2.14 -4.43
CA SER A 16 -0.45 -2.37 -4.43
C SER A 16 -1.19 -1.18 -3.80
N LEU A 17 -1.01 0.01 -4.38
CA LEU A 17 -1.59 1.25 -3.86
C LEU A 17 -3.13 1.18 -3.84
N LYS A 18 -3.74 1.52 -2.69
CA LYS A 18 -5.21 1.46 -2.47
C LYS A 18 -5.81 0.07 -2.74
N ASN A 19 -5.06 -0.99 -2.48
CA ASN A 19 -5.43 -2.37 -2.81
C ASN A 19 -5.63 -2.62 -4.31
N ARG A 20 -5.05 -1.80 -5.18
CA ARG A 20 -5.10 -1.98 -6.62
C ARG A 20 -3.91 -2.80 -7.09
N TYR A 21 -4.18 -3.90 -7.81
CA TYR A 21 -3.21 -4.95 -8.11
C TYR A 21 -3.27 -5.45 -9.57
N LYS A 22 -3.61 -4.56 -10.49
CA LYS A 22 -3.74 -4.98 -11.89
C LYS A 22 -2.48 -5.73 -12.37
N ASN A 23 -2.67 -6.93 -12.92
CA ASN A 23 -1.64 -7.74 -13.57
C ASN A 23 -0.50 -8.25 -12.64
N ILE A 24 -0.72 -8.46 -11.35
CA ILE A 24 0.36 -8.97 -10.47
C ILE A 24 0.84 -10.36 -10.90
N ASN A 25 -0.05 -11.24 -11.38
CA ASN A 25 0.33 -12.55 -11.90
C ASN A 25 1.27 -12.43 -13.10
N ASP A 26 0.96 -11.54 -14.05
CA ASP A 26 1.80 -11.32 -15.23
C ASP A 26 3.15 -10.71 -14.86
N ILE A 27 3.16 -9.80 -13.87
CA ILE A 27 4.40 -9.19 -13.35
C ILE A 27 5.27 -10.26 -12.69
N ALA A 28 4.69 -11.13 -11.87
CA ALA A 28 5.42 -12.19 -11.19
C ALA A 28 6.00 -13.21 -12.20
N SER A 29 5.21 -13.63 -13.18
CA SER A 29 5.68 -14.50 -14.26
C SER A 29 6.81 -13.86 -15.05
N PHE A 30 6.64 -12.60 -15.44
CA PHE A 30 7.66 -11.83 -16.15
C PHE A 30 8.97 -11.71 -15.36
N CYS A 31 8.91 -11.41 -14.08
CA CYS A 31 10.10 -11.32 -13.22
C CYS A 31 10.83 -12.66 -13.15
N LYS A 32 10.08 -13.76 -12.98
CA LYS A 32 10.63 -15.12 -12.92
C LYS A 32 11.31 -15.50 -14.24
N GLU A 33 10.67 -15.26 -15.38
CA GLU A 33 11.21 -15.58 -16.72
C GLU A 33 12.49 -14.80 -17.02
N ASN A 34 12.64 -13.60 -16.48
CA ASN A 34 13.81 -12.74 -16.70
C ASN A 34 14.85 -12.83 -15.56
N SER A 35 14.68 -13.73 -14.58
CA SER A 35 15.59 -13.91 -13.44
C SER A 35 15.83 -12.61 -12.65
N ILE A 36 14.78 -11.78 -12.50
CA ILE A 36 14.80 -10.57 -11.67
C ILE A 36 13.86 -10.74 -10.48
N TYR A 37 14.21 -10.13 -9.36
CA TYR A 37 13.42 -10.21 -8.14
C TYR A 37 12.13 -9.37 -8.25
N LEU A 38 11.06 -9.86 -7.62
CA LEU A 38 9.84 -9.10 -7.38
C LEU A 38 9.68 -8.81 -5.90
N VAL A 39 9.69 -7.53 -5.54
CA VAL A 39 9.33 -7.05 -4.19
C VAL A 39 7.96 -6.41 -4.26
N GLU A 40 7.04 -6.86 -3.40
CA GLU A 40 5.70 -6.29 -3.30
C GLU A 40 5.61 -5.36 -2.10
N ASP A 41 5.36 -4.07 -2.35
CA ASP A 41 4.89 -3.15 -1.32
C ASP A 41 3.37 -3.33 -1.15
N SER A 42 3.01 -4.18 -0.21
CA SER A 42 1.64 -4.48 0.20
C SER A 42 1.23 -3.77 1.49
N ALA A 43 1.88 -2.62 1.78
CA ALA A 43 1.61 -1.83 2.98
C ALA A 43 0.16 -1.35 3.13
N GLN A 44 -0.63 -1.41 2.07
CA GLN A 44 -2.05 -1.06 2.08
C GLN A 44 -2.97 -2.26 1.84
N SER A 45 -2.40 -3.47 1.65
CA SER A 45 -3.11 -4.60 1.04
C SER A 45 -3.23 -5.83 1.94
N LEU A 46 -2.95 -5.69 3.21
CA LEU A 46 -3.08 -6.81 4.16
C LEU A 46 -4.52 -7.32 4.20
N GLY A 47 -4.70 -8.62 3.95
CA GLY A 47 -6.01 -9.27 3.87
C GLY A 47 -6.66 -9.23 2.47
N CYS A 48 -6.08 -8.50 1.50
CA CYS A 48 -6.58 -8.52 0.13
C CYS A 48 -6.06 -9.75 -0.62
N LYS A 49 -6.95 -10.42 -1.35
CA LYS A 49 -6.64 -11.66 -2.07
C LYS A 49 -7.01 -11.55 -3.55
N ILE A 50 -6.27 -12.29 -4.37
CA ILE A 50 -6.56 -12.54 -5.78
C ILE A 50 -6.61 -14.06 -5.95
N ASP A 51 -7.73 -14.59 -6.40
CA ASP A 51 -7.93 -16.03 -6.61
C ASP A 51 -7.48 -16.87 -5.41
N GLY A 52 -7.81 -16.39 -4.19
CA GLY A 52 -7.48 -17.02 -2.93
C GLY A 52 -6.06 -16.78 -2.41
N LYS A 53 -5.14 -16.21 -3.20
CA LYS A 53 -3.76 -15.89 -2.83
C LYS A 53 -3.64 -14.46 -2.31
N ASN A 54 -2.96 -14.27 -1.17
CA ASN A 54 -2.79 -12.94 -0.57
C ASN A 54 -1.87 -12.06 -1.43
N LEU A 55 -2.24 -10.77 -1.60
CA LEU A 55 -1.29 -9.76 -2.07
C LEU A 55 -0.09 -9.69 -1.13
N GLY A 56 1.10 -9.47 -1.69
CA GLY A 56 2.35 -9.52 -0.96
C GLY A 56 2.97 -10.93 -0.87
N THR A 57 2.39 -11.92 -1.58
CA THR A 57 2.93 -13.29 -1.63
C THR A 57 3.15 -13.80 -3.06
N PHE A 58 3.05 -12.93 -4.06
CA PHE A 58 3.27 -13.29 -5.46
C PHE A 58 4.75 -13.22 -5.85
N GLY A 59 5.50 -12.31 -5.24
CA GLY A 59 6.91 -12.09 -5.49
C GLY A 59 7.84 -12.79 -4.49
N ASP A 60 9.12 -12.45 -4.55
CA ASP A 60 10.16 -12.99 -3.68
C ASP A 60 10.08 -12.44 -2.26
N ILE A 61 9.62 -11.19 -2.11
CA ILE A 61 9.47 -10.51 -0.82
C ILE A 61 8.16 -9.71 -0.83
N GLY A 62 7.37 -9.85 0.23
CA GLY A 62 6.20 -9.01 0.49
C GLY A 62 6.38 -8.16 1.74
N CYS A 63 6.07 -6.87 1.63
CA CYS A 63 6.21 -5.89 2.71
C CYS A 63 4.85 -5.39 3.17
N PHE A 64 4.59 -5.44 4.49
CA PHE A 64 3.33 -5.02 5.08
C PHE A 64 3.54 -3.97 6.17
N SER A 65 2.60 -3.05 6.30
CA SER A 65 2.62 -2.00 7.32
C SER A 65 1.57 -2.23 8.39
N LEU A 66 1.94 -1.98 9.63
CA LEU A 66 1.08 -1.96 10.82
C LEU A 66 1.03 -0.54 11.44
N SER A 67 1.32 0.49 10.65
CA SER A 67 1.20 1.87 11.11
C SER A 67 -0.27 2.26 11.35
N THR A 68 -0.49 3.34 12.08
CA THR A 68 -1.81 3.77 12.58
C THR A 68 -2.96 3.75 11.56
N PRO A 69 -2.81 4.23 10.30
CA PRO A 69 -3.94 4.30 9.36
C PRO A 69 -4.23 2.98 8.65
N LYS A 70 -3.54 1.87 8.99
CA LYS A 70 -3.72 0.60 8.29
C LYS A 70 -4.94 -0.17 8.78
N ILE A 71 -5.36 -1.18 8.02
CA ILE A 71 -6.54 -1.99 8.32
C ILE A 71 -6.46 -2.64 9.73
N ILE A 72 -5.26 -2.99 10.15
CA ILE A 72 -4.89 -3.29 11.54
C ILE A 72 -3.61 -2.54 11.88
N SER A 73 -3.41 -2.21 13.16
CA SER A 73 -2.31 -1.36 13.58
C SER A 73 -1.72 -1.81 14.91
N THR A 74 -0.42 -1.61 15.05
CA THR A 74 0.35 -1.73 16.31
C THR A 74 0.92 -0.37 16.75
N GLY A 75 0.27 0.73 16.30
CA GLY A 75 0.79 2.09 16.41
C GLY A 75 1.79 2.40 15.31
N GLN A 76 2.91 1.72 15.31
CA GLN A 76 3.93 1.72 14.26
C GLN A 76 4.45 0.30 14.08
N GLY A 77 5.04 0.02 12.92
CA GLY A 77 5.66 -1.25 12.62
C GLY A 77 5.25 -1.81 11.27
N GLY A 78 5.67 -3.03 11.04
CA GLY A 78 5.41 -3.78 9.83
C GLY A 78 6.07 -5.15 9.90
N PHE A 79 5.86 -5.94 8.88
CA PHE A 79 6.51 -7.23 8.72
C PHE A 79 6.79 -7.51 7.25
N VAL A 80 7.73 -8.41 7.04
CA VAL A 80 8.15 -8.85 5.72
C VAL A 80 7.95 -10.36 5.65
N VAL A 81 7.48 -10.84 4.51
CA VAL A 81 7.30 -12.27 4.23
C VAL A 81 8.13 -12.70 3.01
N THR A 82 8.64 -13.92 3.06
CA THR A 82 9.33 -14.57 1.95
C THR A 82 9.34 -16.08 2.17
N ASP A 83 9.31 -16.86 1.09
CA ASP A 83 9.52 -18.31 1.11
C ASP A 83 11.00 -18.69 0.92
N ASN A 84 11.90 -17.72 0.76
CA ASN A 84 13.32 -17.92 0.56
C ASN A 84 14.11 -17.75 1.87
N ASP A 85 14.64 -18.85 2.41
CA ASP A 85 15.40 -18.86 3.66
C ASP A 85 16.67 -17.99 3.63
N VAL A 86 17.33 -17.86 2.48
CA VAL A 86 18.51 -17.00 2.33
C VAL A 86 18.12 -15.54 2.51
N LEU A 87 17.02 -15.10 1.87
CA LEU A 87 16.49 -13.76 2.02
C LEU A 87 15.99 -13.52 3.45
N ALA A 88 15.27 -14.50 4.03
CA ALA A 88 14.77 -14.40 5.40
C ALA A 88 15.91 -14.21 6.41
N ASN A 89 16.98 -15.00 6.29
CA ASN A 89 18.15 -14.90 7.17
C ASN A 89 18.90 -13.57 7.00
N LYS A 90 19.05 -13.10 5.77
CA LYS A 90 19.69 -11.80 5.49
C LYS A 90 18.85 -10.65 6.09
N MET A 91 17.54 -10.67 5.94
CA MET A 91 16.64 -9.66 6.53
C MET A 91 16.65 -9.70 8.06
N LYS A 92 16.71 -10.89 8.67
CA LYS A 92 16.91 -11.03 10.14
C LYS A 92 18.19 -10.38 10.62
N MET A 93 19.30 -10.53 9.90
CA MET A 93 20.55 -9.85 10.23
C MET A 93 20.45 -8.33 10.06
N ILE A 94 19.93 -7.85 8.93
CA ILE A 94 19.78 -6.41 8.64
C ILE A 94 18.99 -5.72 9.76
N LYS A 95 17.85 -6.28 10.18
CA LYS A 95 17.01 -5.69 11.25
C LYS A 95 17.63 -5.75 12.65
N ASN A 96 18.69 -6.55 12.83
CA ASN A 96 19.41 -6.74 14.12
C ASN A 96 20.83 -6.17 14.05
N PHE A 97 20.97 -4.94 13.57
CA PHE A 97 22.27 -4.25 13.43
C PHE A 97 23.29 -4.93 12.51
N GLY A 98 22.90 -5.86 11.67
CA GLY A 98 23.83 -6.64 10.84
C GLY A 98 24.37 -7.90 11.50
N ARG A 99 23.87 -8.27 12.68
CA ARG A 99 24.32 -9.43 13.48
C ARG A 99 23.45 -10.65 13.22
N LYS A 100 24.09 -11.82 13.22
CA LYS A 100 23.38 -13.11 13.14
C LYS A 100 22.66 -13.43 14.45
N GLU A 101 23.32 -13.15 15.59
CA GLU A 101 22.82 -13.44 16.94
C GLU A 101 22.83 -12.20 17.80
N SER A 102 21.81 -12.05 18.67
CA SER A 102 21.81 -10.99 19.66
C SER A 102 22.84 -11.28 20.75
N GLY A 103 23.56 -10.22 21.21
CA GLY A 103 24.58 -10.35 22.22
C GLY A 103 25.99 -10.69 21.71
N LYS A 104 26.14 -10.96 20.42
CA LYS A 104 27.44 -11.10 19.75
C LYS A 104 27.66 -9.90 18.84
N ASP A 105 28.86 -9.30 18.88
CA ASP A 105 29.18 -8.12 18.09
C ASP A 105 29.82 -8.45 16.71
N ASP A 106 29.40 -9.58 16.14
CA ASP A 106 29.77 -9.99 14.79
C ASP A 106 28.86 -9.28 13.76
N PHE A 107 29.27 -8.12 13.31
CA PHE A 107 28.56 -7.32 12.29
C PHE A 107 28.90 -7.84 10.88
N LEU A 108 28.14 -8.80 10.40
CA LEU A 108 28.39 -9.50 9.13
C LEU A 108 27.89 -8.73 7.90
N VAL A 109 26.92 -7.86 8.07
CA VAL A 109 26.33 -7.02 7.01
C VAL A 109 25.98 -5.64 7.57
N PHE A 110 25.82 -4.65 6.69
CA PHE A 110 25.22 -3.38 7.12
C PHE A 110 23.81 -3.63 7.65
N GLY A 111 23.51 -3.08 8.83
CA GLY A 111 22.20 -3.27 9.46
C GLY A 111 21.82 -2.12 10.38
N ILE A 112 20.54 -2.07 10.70
CA ILE A 112 19.95 -1.06 11.59
C ILE A 112 19.03 -1.73 12.61
N ASN A 113 18.56 -0.99 13.59
CA ASN A 113 17.60 -1.48 14.56
C ASN A 113 16.16 -1.34 14.03
N LEU A 114 15.64 -2.41 13.47
CA LEU A 114 14.24 -2.53 13.05
C LEU A 114 13.50 -3.61 13.87
N LYS A 115 13.81 -3.71 15.15
CA LYS A 115 13.19 -4.71 16.01
C LYS A 115 11.75 -4.31 16.34
N PHE A 116 10.86 -5.28 16.18
CA PHE A 116 9.50 -5.19 16.64
C PHE A 116 9.44 -5.57 18.13
N THR A 117 8.76 -4.79 18.95
CA THR A 117 8.70 -5.03 20.38
C THR A 117 7.61 -6.02 20.75
N ASP A 118 7.74 -6.71 21.89
CA ASP A 118 6.73 -7.64 22.39
C ASP A 118 5.38 -6.95 22.66
N ILE A 119 5.40 -5.70 23.12
CA ILE A 119 4.19 -4.88 23.30
C ILE A 119 3.46 -4.71 21.95
N GLN A 120 4.19 -4.36 20.91
CA GLN A 120 3.61 -4.24 19.58
C GLN A 120 3.12 -5.60 19.05
N ALA A 121 3.84 -6.69 19.34
CA ALA A 121 3.45 -8.04 18.93
C ALA A 121 2.14 -8.48 19.58
N VAL A 122 1.96 -8.25 20.88
CA VAL A 122 0.70 -8.55 21.60
C VAL A 122 -0.47 -7.77 21.00
N ILE A 123 -0.30 -6.47 20.75
CA ILE A 123 -1.33 -5.67 20.06
C ILE A 123 -1.62 -6.26 18.69
N GLY A 124 -0.57 -6.62 17.93
CA GLY A 124 -0.69 -7.19 16.58
C GLY A 124 -1.49 -8.48 16.57
N ILE A 125 -1.25 -9.39 17.51
CA ILE A 125 -1.99 -10.65 17.66
C ILE A 125 -3.49 -10.38 17.85
N GLU A 126 -3.85 -9.46 18.74
CA GLU A 126 -5.26 -9.11 18.98
C GLU A 126 -5.90 -8.37 17.79
N GLN A 127 -5.12 -7.57 17.06
CA GLN A 127 -5.60 -6.91 15.84
C GLN A 127 -5.81 -7.92 14.69
N MET A 128 -4.93 -8.91 14.53
CA MET A 128 -5.07 -9.97 13.51
C MET A 128 -6.38 -10.75 13.65
N LYS A 129 -6.84 -11.02 14.87
CA LYS A 129 -8.15 -11.66 15.11
C LYS A 129 -9.34 -10.90 14.55
N LYS A 130 -9.17 -9.61 14.30
CA LYS A 130 -10.20 -8.68 13.77
C LYS A 130 -10.07 -8.42 12.26
N LEU A 131 -9.07 -8.98 11.60
CA LEU A 131 -8.75 -8.63 10.20
C LEU A 131 -9.93 -8.93 9.26
N ASP A 132 -10.49 -10.14 9.32
CA ASP A 132 -11.57 -10.55 8.42
C ASP A 132 -12.83 -9.68 8.61
N TRP A 133 -13.18 -9.38 9.86
CA TRP A 133 -14.29 -8.48 10.15
C TRP A 133 -14.03 -7.08 9.60
N ARG A 134 -12.82 -6.54 9.76
CA ARG A 134 -12.47 -5.20 9.29
C ARG A 134 -12.46 -5.09 7.77
N THR A 135 -11.92 -6.08 7.08
CA THR A 135 -11.91 -6.10 5.61
C THR A 135 -13.32 -6.18 5.05
N LYS A 136 -14.17 -7.04 5.64
CA LYS A 136 -15.59 -7.12 5.30
C LYS A 136 -16.29 -5.78 5.53
N ARG A 137 -16.07 -5.14 6.68
CA ARG A 137 -16.66 -3.85 6.99
C ARG A 137 -16.23 -2.74 6.03
N MET A 138 -14.96 -2.70 5.64
CA MET A 138 -14.47 -1.75 4.64
C MET A 138 -15.13 -1.96 3.27
N LYS A 139 -15.36 -3.21 2.89
CA LYS A 139 -16.10 -3.52 1.66
C LYS A 139 -17.54 -3.03 1.74
N GLU A 140 -18.24 -3.27 2.84
CA GLU A 140 -19.62 -2.79 3.06
C GLU A 140 -19.71 -1.25 2.94
N ILE A 141 -18.78 -0.52 3.57
CA ILE A 141 -18.70 0.93 3.48
C ILE A 141 -18.50 1.37 2.03
N TYR A 142 -17.58 0.72 1.31
CA TYR A 142 -17.37 1.01 -0.10
C TYR A 142 -18.62 0.76 -0.94
N ASP A 143 -19.28 -0.38 -0.76
CA ASP A 143 -20.47 -0.76 -1.52
C ASP A 143 -21.62 0.24 -1.31
N LEU A 144 -21.76 0.77 -0.07
CA LEU A 144 -22.73 1.83 0.23
C LEU A 144 -22.40 3.14 -0.48
N TYR A 145 -21.15 3.59 -0.43
CA TYR A 145 -20.70 4.77 -1.18
C TYR A 145 -20.89 4.57 -2.68
N TYR A 146 -20.47 3.43 -3.20
CA TYR A 146 -20.60 3.13 -4.62
C TYR A 146 -22.08 3.17 -5.05
N LYS A 147 -22.95 2.50 -4.33
CA LYS A 147 -24.39 2.45 -4.61
C LYS A 147 -25.03 3.85 -4.60
N ARG A 148 -24.63 4.71 -3.66
CA ARG A 148 -25.26 6.02 -3.47
C ARG A 148 -24.68 7.11 -4.37
N LEU A 149 -23.39 7.05 -4.68
CA LEU A 149 -22.67 8.16 -5.29
C LEU A 149 -22.20 7.93 -6.73
N ASN A 150 -22.16 6.68 -7.25
CA ASN A 150 -21.57 6.37 -8.56
C ASN A 150 -22.28 7.03 -9.76
N LYS A 151 -23.49 7.53 -9.57
CA LYS A 151 -24.25 8.28 -10.59
C LYS A 151 -23.91 9.78 -10.61
N TYR A 152 -23.24 10.29 -9.58
CA TYR A 152 -22.86 11.70 -9.45
C TYR A 152 -21.37 11.92 -9.58
N TYR A 153 -20.57 10.94 -9.14
CA TYR A 153 -19.11 11.03 -9.09
C TYR A 153 -18.49 9.79 -9.70
N GLU A 154 -17.32 9.93 -10.29
CA GLU A 154 -16.52 8.78 -10.69
C GLU A 154 -16.01 8.08 -9.42
N ILE A 155 -16.41 6.82 -9.25
CA ILE A 155 -15.88 5.90 -8.24
C ILE A 155 -15.36 4.69 -8.98
N ARG A 156 -14.10 4.34 -8.76
CA ARG A 156 -13.48 3.22 -9.46
C ARG A 156 -14.10 1.90 -9.02
N LYS A 157 -14.51 1.10 -9.97
CA LYS A 157 -15.11 -0.23 -9.72
C LYS A 157 -14.18 -1.13 -8.90
N PRO A 158 -14.74 -2.04 -8.06
CA PRO A 158 -13.95 -3.06 -7.38
C PRO A 158 -13.24 -3.95 -8.42
N LEU A 159 -12.12 -4.53 -8.04
CA LEU A 159 -11.35 -5.42 -8.91
C LEU A 159 -11.80 -6.88 -8.82
N SER A 160 -12.42 -7.25 -7.72
CA SER A 160 -13.03 -8.56 -7.46
C SER A 160 -14.08 -8.45 -6.36
N ASP A 161 -14.84 -9.52 -6.14
CA ASP A 161 -15.86 -9.58 -5.08
C ASP A 161 -15.25 -9.53 -3.67
N THR A 162 -14.01 -9.94 -3.51
CA THR A 162 -13.28 -9.92 -2.24
C THR A 162 -12.44 -8.66 -2.04
N TRP A 163 -12.38 -7.80 -3.06
CA TRP A 163 -11.62 -6.56 -2.98
C TRP A 163 -12.29 -5.56 -2.03
N PHE A 164 -11.48 -4.85 -1.27
CA PHE A 164 -11.89 -3.72 -0.45
C PHE A 164 -10.88 -2.56 -0.62
N PRO A 165 -11.29 -1.29 -0.49
CA PRO A 165 -10.37 -0.18 -0.58
C PRO A 165 -9.61 0.01 0.75
N TRP A 166 -8.45 0.64 0.68
CA TRP A 166 -7.82 1.20 1.88
C TRP A 166 -8.57 2.44 2.37
N PHE A 167 -8.94 3.34 1.46
CA PHE A 167 -9.89 4.45 1.65
C PHE A 167 -10.80 4.53 0.45
N VAL A 168 -12.05 4.98 0.67
CA VAL A 168 -12.98 5.26 -0.44
C VAL A 168 -12.57 6.59 -1.07
N ASP A 169 -12.33 6.58 -2.36
CA ASP A 169 -12.00 7.76 -3.16
C ASP A 169 -13.01 7.98 -4.27
N ILE A 170 -13.33 9.25 -4.50
CA ILE A 170 -14.13 9.75 -5.62
C ILE A 170 -13.30 10.70 -6.46
N TYR A 171 -13.72 10.94 -7.69
CA TYR A 171 -13.09 11.87 -8.60
C TYR A 171 -14.12 12.87 -9.13
N THR A 172 -13.82 14.16 -9.05
CA THR A 172 -14.69 15.24 -9.50
C THR A 172 -13.90 16.48 -9.89
N LYS A 173 -14.37 17.20 -10.91
CA LYS A 173 -13.80 18.48 -11.32
C LYS A 173 -14.08 19.58 -10.29
N ASP A 174 -15.16 19.43 -9.52
CA ASP A 174 -15.60 20.40 -8.50
C ASP A 174 -15.05 20.06 -7.10
N ARG A 175 -13.86 19.44 -7.04
CA ARG A 175 -13.26 18.96 -5.81
C ARG A 175 -13.20 20.00 -4.70
N GLU A 176 -12.73 21.21 -5.02
CA GLU A 176 -12.54 22.27 -4.03
C GLU A 176 -13.89 22.76 -3.46
N MET A 177 -14.89 22.92 -4.32
CA MET A 177 -16.26 23.27 -3.87
C MET A 177 -16.85 22.17 -2.99
N LEU A 178 -16.65 20.92 -3.36
CA LEU A 178 -17.10 19.78 -2.56
C LEU A 178 -16.41 19.73 -1.20
N VAL A 179 -15.10 19.94 -1.14
CA VAL A 179 -14.34 20.00 0.12
C VAL A 179 -14.85 21.11 1.02
N GLU A 180 -15.11 22.30 0.47
CA GLU A 180 -15.67 23.42 1.22
C GLU A 180 -17.06 23.10 1.76
N PHE A 181 -17.95 22.55 0.91
CA PHE A 181 -19.29 22.14 1.29
C PHE A 181 -19.26 21.09 2.43
N MET A 182 -18.45 20.03 2.28
CA MET A 182 -18.29 18.98 3.28
C MET A 182 -17.78 19.55 4.62
N ASN A 183 -16.79 20.44 4.57
CA ASN A 183 -16.26 21.09 5.77
C ASN A 183 -17.33 21.93 6.50
N LYS A 184 -18.19 22.66 5.78
CA LYS A 184 -19.32 23.40 6.37
C LYS A 184 -20.31 22.48 7.11
N HIS A 185 -20.36 21.21 6.71
CA HIS A 185 -21.20 20.19 7.35
C HIS A 185 -20.42 19.30 8.34
N ASN A 186 -19.22 19.72 8.77
CA ASN A 186 -18.34 18.98 9.69
C ASN A 186 -17.91 17.60 9.18
N ILE A 187 -17.92 17.39 7.86
CA ILE A 187 -17.44 16.15 7.24
C ILE A 187 -16.03 16.37 6.72
N LYS A 188 -15.06 15.72 7.35
CA LYS A 188 -13.65 15.86 6.96
C LYS A 188 -13.34 14.97 5.76
N THR A 189 -12.71 15.57 4.78
CA THR A 189 -12.20 14.90 3.57
C THR A 189 -10.72 15.18 3.41
N ARG A 190 -10.06 14.48 2.50
CA ARG A 190 -8.65 14.70 2.18
C ARG A 190 -8.45 14.57 0.67
N PRO A 191 -7.79 15.53 0.00
CA PRO A 191 -7.32 15.34 -1.37
C PRO A 191 -6.46 14.07 -1.49
N VAL A 192 -6.61 13.37 -2.60
CA VAL A 192 -5.71 12.25 -2.91
C VAL A 192 -4.28 12.77 -3.09
N TYR A 193 -3.31 11.92 -2.86
CA TYR A 193 -1.88 12.27 -2.90
C TYR A 193 -1.50 13.02 -4.18
N GLY A 194 -0.67 14.06 -4.01
CA GLY A 194 -0.06 14.79 -5.12
C GLY A 194 0.91 13.91 -5.91
N GLU A 195 1.28 14.40 -7.09
CA GLU A 195 2.30 13.76 -7.92
C GLU A 195 3.67 13.83 -7.26
N ILE A 196 4.32 12.67 -7.06
CA ILE A 196 5.63 12.59 -6.40
C ILE A 196 6.69 13.40 -7.14
N ASN A 197 6.73 13.29 -8.48
CA ASN A 197 7.65 14.02 -9.31
C ASN A 197 7.47 15.55 -9.26
N GLN A 198 6.33 16.05 -8.77
CA GLN A 198 6.05 17.46 -8.58
C GLN A 198 6.36 17.96 -7.17
N THR A 199 6.83 17.09 -6.27
CA THR A 199 7.22 17.52 -4.92
C THR A 199 8.51 18.33 -4.93
N PRO A 200 8.73 19.23 -3.96
CA PRO A 200 9.93 20.09 -3.93
C PRO A 200 11.25 19.32 -3.98
N VAL A 201 11.29 18.13 -3.37
CA VAL A 201 12.50 17.27 -3.37
C VAL A 201 12.95 16.91 -4.79
N TYR A 202 12.00 16.68 -5.70
CA TYR A 202 12.31 16.35 -7.10
C TYR A 202 12.35 17.58 -7.99
N LYS A 203 11.48 18.58 -7.75
CA LYS A 203 11.47 19.85 -8.53
C LYS A 203 12.76 20.65 -8.39
N ASN A 204 13.34 20.67 -7.19
CA ASN A 204 14.56 21.42 -6.89
C ASN A 204 15.83 20.63 -7.24
N GLY A 205 15.70 19.37 -7.65
CA GLY A 205 16.80 18.56 -8.21
C GLY A 205 16.73 18.53 -9.74
N ASP A 206 17.87 18.30 -10.38
CA ASP A 206 17.96 18.10 -11.84
C ASP A 206 17.38 16.75 -12.30
N SER A 207 16.25 16.35 -11.72
CA SER A 207 15.62 15.07 -12.04
C SER A 207 14.87 15.17 -13.36
N GLU A 208 15.25 14.37 -14.34
CA GLU A 208 14.51 14.19 -15.59
C GLU A 208 13.05 13.79 -15.36
N LEU A 209 12.74 13.15 -14.22
CA LEU A 209 11.38 12.75 -13.83
C LEU A 209 10.42 13.94 -13.70
N CYS A 210 10.93 15.15 -13.35
CA CYS A 210 10.08 16.34 -13.25
C CYS A 210 9.60 16.82 -14.62
N LYS A 211 10.32 16.47 -15.68
CA LYS A 211 10.03 16.85 -17.07
C LYS A 211 9.01 15.93 -17.74
N VAL A 212 8.79 14.74 -17.15
CA VAL A 212 7.85 13.75 -17.69
C VAL A 212 6.45 14.03 -17.17
N GLY A 213 5.49 14.18 -18.07
CA GLY A 213 4.07 14.25 -17.74
C GLY A 213 3.53 12.85 -17.40
N PHE A 214 2.86 12.73 -16.28
CA PHE A 214 2.15 11.50 -15.86
C PHE A 214 0.66 11.77 -15.82
N GLU A 215 -0.03 11.67 -16.95
CA GLU A 215 -1.45 12.02 -17.10
C GLU A 215 -2.36 11.39 -16.04
N ASN A 216 -2.22 10.08 -15.80
CA ASN A 216 -3.01 9.39 -14.80
C ASN A 216 -2.71 9.86 -13.37
N SER A 217 -1.46 10.16 -13.06
CA SER A 217 -1.05 10.67 -11.76
C SER A 217 -1.59 12.09 -11.56
N ASN A 218 -1.49 12.92 -12.58
CA ASN A 218 -2.05 14.26 -12.60
C ASN A 218 -3.58 14.24 -12.40
N TYR A 219 -4.28 13.39 -13.16
CA TYR A 219 -5.73 13.22 -13.01
C TYR A 219 -6.12 12.86 -11.56
N VAL A 220 -5.46 11.86 -10.99
CA VAL A 220 -5.74 11.40 -9.63
C VAL A 220 -5.44 12.47 -8.58
N SER A 221 -4.34 13.20 -8.73
CA SER A 221 -3.95 14.25 -7.79
C SER A 221 -4.84 15.49 -7.88
N THR A 222 -5.32 15.81 -9.09
CA THR A 222 -6.14 17.00 -9.34
C THR A 222 -7.59 16.79 -8.91
N PHE A 223 -8.19 15.65 -9.24
CA PHE A 223 -9.62 15.42 -9.09
C PHE A 223 -9.98 14.47 -7.93
N GLY A 224 -9.00 13.76 -7.39
CA GLY A 224 -9.26 12.73 -6.37
C GLY A 224 -9.49 13.29 -4.98
N LEU A 225 -10.49 12.75 -4.28
CA LEU A 225 -10.87 13.10 -2.93
C LEU A 225 -11.15 11.84 -2.11
N PHE A 226 -10.48 11.67 -0.97
CA PHE A 226 -10.81 10.64 0.02
C PHE A 226 -12.00 11.06 0.85
N LEU A 227 -12.99 10.18 0.93
CA LEU A 227 -14.13 10.28 1.82
C LEU A 227 -13.85 9.61 3.18
N PRO A 228 -14.59 9.96 4.25
CA PRO A 228 -14.52 9.24 5.51
C PRO A 228 -14.74 7.75 5.28
N SER A 229 -13.82 6.90 5.74
CA SER A 229 -13.82 5.46 5.43
C SER A 229 -13.32 4.64 6.62
N TYR A 230 -13.65 5.05 7.84
CA TYR A 230 -13.26 4.28 9.02
C TYR A 230 -14.36 3.28 9.41
N ILE A 231 -13.95 2.15 9.97
CA ILE A 231 -14.81 0.99 10.22
C ILE A 231 -15.99 1.22 11.19
N ALA A 232 -15.93 2.29 11.99
CA ALA A 232 -17.00 2.63 12.94
C ALA A 232 -18.09 3.53 12.32
N LEU A 233 -18.01 3.87 11.02
CA LEU A 233 -19.10 4.56 10.33
C LEU A 233 -20.39 3.73 10.41
N THR A 234 -21.52 4.39 10.70
CA THR A 234 -22.85 3.78 10.58
C THR A 234 -23.26 3.66 9.11
N ASN A 235 -24.35 2.93 8.85
CA ASN A 235 -24.89 2.79 7.49
C ASN A 235 -25.84 3.94 7.13
N GLU A 236 -26.11 4.81 8.07
CA GLU A 236 -26.93 6.00 7.91
C GLU A 236 -26.10 7.15 7.34
#